data_a901527cb2ad7eb52c2901853a978da7
#
_entry.id   a901527cb2ad7eb52c2901853a978da7
#
_cell.length_a   1.000
_cell.length_b   1.000
_cell.length_c   1.000
_cell.angle_alpha   90.00
_cell.angle_beta   90.00
_cell.angle_gamma   90.00
#
_symmetry.space_group_name_H-M   'P 1'
#
loop_
_entity.id
_entity.type
_entity.pdbx_description
1 polymer ?
#
loop_
_entity_poly.entity_id
_entity_poly.type
_entity_poly.pdbx_seq_one_letter_code
_entity_poly.pdbx_strand_id
1 'polypeptide(L)'
;MAVRSVLVPTDFSETSDAALHYGTEMALTLGARLYLMYVPGKTGEHFEANYPLGQFETATRERLSSFLTKEQLERLRPEYALRVGAPADEIVRYAELCDVDLIVMGTHGRSGIAHVLLGSVAEQVVRVAPCPVLLVRAPKRAAATQGAAVKVPPAKRILG
;
A
#
# COMPACT_ATOMS: atom_id res chain seq x y z
N MET A 1 -23.59 3.78 0.36
CA MET A 1 -22.71 3.05 1.29
C MET A 1 -21.50 3.94 1.54
N ALA A 2 -21.25 4.33 2.76
CA ALA A 2 -20.14 5.25 3.09
C ALA A 2 -18.94 4.41 3.55
N VAL A 3 -17.78 4.61 2.95
CA VAL A 3 -16.51 4.02 3.40
C VAL A 3 -16.02 4.80 4.61
N ARG A 4 -16.03 4.17 5.79
CA ARG A 4 -15.62 4.76 7.07
C ARG A 4 -14.29 4.22 7.58
N SER A 5 -13.78 3.16 6.96
CA SER A 5 -12.53 2.50 7.32
C SER A 5 -11.83 1.95 6.09
N VAL A 6 -10.52 2.17 6.02
CA VAL A 6 -9.64 1.70 4.93
C VAL A 6 -8.50 0.90 5.54
N LEU A 7 -8.29 -0.32 5.07
CA LEU A 7 -7.15 -1.17 5.42
C LEU A 7 -6.15 -1.18 4.27
N VAL A 8 -4.89 -0.90 4.58
CA VAL A 8 -3.79 -0.96 3.62
C VAL A 8 -2.73 -1.95 4.12
N PRO A 9 -2.75 -3.19 3.64
CA PRO A 9 -1.67 -4.13 3.89
C PRO A 9 -0.46 -3.80 3.02
N THR A 10 0.74 -3.93 3.59
CA THR A 10 2.01 -3.71 2.89
C THR A 10 2.99 -4.85 3.15
N ASP A 11 3.84 -5.11 2.18
CA ASP A 11 5.05 -5.93 2.30
C ASP A 11 6.31 -5.10 2.02
N PHE A 12 6.15 -3.77 1.96
CA PHE A 12 7.19 -2.79 1.64
C PHE A 12 7.79 -2.95 0.24
N SER A 13 7.04 -3.50 -0.70
CA SER A 13 7.37 -3.51 -2.12
C SER A 13 6.91 -2.20 -2.80
N GLU A 14 7.45 -1.90 -3.98
CA GLU A 14 7.07 -0.71 -4.76
C GLU A 14 5.57 -0.65 -5.07
N THR A 15 4.93 -1.78 -5.31
CA THR A 15 3.48 -1.87 -5.52
C THR A 15 2.68 -1.61 -4.25
N SER A 16 3.15 -2.10 -3.11
CA SER A 16 2.50 -1.81 -1.84
C SER A 16 2.72 -0.36 -1.39
N ASP A 17 3.82 0.27 -1.75
CA ASP A 17 4.06 1.70 -1.51
C ASP A 17 3.06 2.56 -2.30
N ALA A 18 2.78 2.20 -3.56
CA ALA A 18 1.73 2.85 -4.34
C ALA A 18 0.35 2.66 -3.70
N ALA A 19 0.05 1.47 -3.19
CA ALA A 19 -1.20 1.21 -2.47
C ALA A 19 -1.30 2.00 -1.16
N LEU A 20 -0.20 2.15 -0.42
CA LEU A 20 -0.12 2.99 0.78
C LEU A 20 -0.47 4.44 0.46
N HIS A 21 0.12 5.00 -0.59
CA HIS A 21 -0.20 6.36 -1.04
C HIS A 21 -1.68 6.51 -1.39
N TYR A 22 -2.21 5.63 -2.23
CA TYR A 22 -3.62 5.66 -2.63
C TYR A 22 -4.57 5.50 -1.45
N GLY A 23 -4.34 4.51 -0.59
CA GLY A 23 -5.19 4.26 0.58
C GLY A 23 -5.19 5.41 1.58
N THR A 24 -4.03 6.05 1.78
CA THR A 24 -3.89 7.24 2.62
C THR A 24 -4.70 8.42 2.07
N GLU A 25 -4.57 8.72 0.78
CA GLU A 25 -5.32 9.80 0.13
C GLU A 25 -6.83 9.53 0.13
N MET A 26 -7.24 8.29 -0.09
CA MET A 26 -8.65 7.90 0.03
C MET A 26 -9.19 8.08 1.45
N ALA A 27 -8.45 7.63 2.46
CA ALA A 27 -8.84 7.80 3.85
C ALA A 27 -9.00 9.29 4.23
N LEU A 28 -8.06 10.15 3.78
CA LEU A 28 -8.15 11.60 3.97
C LEU A 28 -9.39 12.20 3.30
N THR A 29 -9.62 11.84 2.04
CA THR A 29 -10.73 12.38 1.23
C THR A 29 -12.09 11.99 1.77
N LEU A 30 -12.20 10.74 2.25
CA LEU A 30 -13.45 10.18 2.76
C LEU A 30 -13.68 10.45 4.25
N GLY A 31 -12.68 10.98 4.95
CA GLY A 31 -12.71 11.10 6.42
C GLY A 31 -12.77 9.74 7.11
N ALA A 32 -12.18 8.72 6.50
CA ALA A 32 -12.20 7.36 6.98
C ALA A 32 -11.03 7.07 7.94
N ARG A 33 -11.22 6.10 8.85
CA ARG A 33 -10.12 5.54 9.65
C ARG A 33 -9.14 4.81 8.74
N LEU A 34 -7.85 4.96 9.00
CA LEU A 34 -6.79 4.29 8.27
C LEU A 34 -6.12 3.22 9.13
N TYR A 35 -6.13 2.00 8.65
CA TYR A 35 -5.38 0.87 9.19
C TYR A 35 -4.20 0.56 8.27
N LEU A 36 -3.00 0.58 8.82
CA LEU A 36 -1.77 0.18 8.11
C LEU A 36 -1.30 -1.16 8.68
N MET A 37 -1.20 -2.17 7.82
CA MET A 37 -0.94 -3.53 8.26
C MET A 37 0.32 -4.10 7.61
N TYR A 38 1.14 -4.74 8.42
CA TYR A 38 2.24 -5.57 7.95
C TYR A 38 2.10 -7.00 8.46
N VAL A 39 2.24 -7.96 7.55
CA VAL A 39 2.27 -9.39 7.87
C VAL A 39 3.60 -9.94 7.34
N PRO A 40 4.61 -10.14 8.18
CA PRO A 40 5.77 -10.92 7.80
C PRO A 40 5.31 -12.34 7.46
N GLY A 41 5.58 -12.79 6.24
CA GLY A 41 5.25 -14.16 5.84
C GLY A 41 5.98 -15.19 6.72
N LYS A 42 5.53 -16.46 6.67
CA LYS A 42 6.13 -17.58 7.43
C LYS A 42 7.63 -17.78 7.18
N THR A 43 8.15 -17.25 6.09
CA THR A 43 9.56 -17.18 5.75
C THR A 43 10.17 -15.85 6.15
N GLY A 44 9.67 -15.20 7.19
CA GLY A 44 10.18 -13.95 7.75
C GLY A 44 11.70 -13.99 8.01
N GLU A 45 12.46 -14.22 6.94
CA GLU A 45 13.87 -14.60 6.93
C GLU A 45 14.81 -13.55 7.50
N HIS A 46 14.32 -12.35 7.85
CA HIS A 46 15.24 -11.28 8.25
C HIS A 46 14.87 -10.50 9.50
N PHE A 47 13.72 -10.72 10.13
CA PHE A 47 13.35 -9.86 11.26
C PHE A 47 13.09 -10.59 12.58
N GLU A 48 12.53 -11.81 12.57
CA GLU A 48 12.10 -12.48 13.80
C GLU A 48 13.24 -13.08 14.62
N ALA A 49 14.34 -13.49 14.00
CA ALA A 49 15.41 -14.21 14.68
C ALA A 49 16.31 -13.31 15.56
N ASN A 50 16.31 -11.99 15.34
CA ASN A 50 17.29 -11.08 15.96
C ASN A 50 16.70 -9.96 16.80
N TYR A 51 15.38 -9.81 16.89
CA TYR A 51 14.76 -8.71 17.65
C TYR A 51 13.73 -9.22 18.65
N PRO A 52 13.76 -8.74 19.91
CA PRO A 52 12.64 -8.92 20.83
C PRO A 52 11.35 -8.36 20.23
N LEU A 53 10.22 -9.04 20.43
CA LEU A 53 8.90 -8.68 19.85
C LEU A 53 8.56 -7.18 19.93
N GLY A 54 8.81 -6.55 21.08
CA GLY A 54 8.52 -5.12 21.24
C GLY A 54 9.38 -4.19 20.38
N GLN A 55 10.62 -4.55 20.07
CA GLN A 55 11.48 -3.78 19.19
C GLN A 55 11.04 -3.92 17.73
N PHE A 56 10.57 -5.11 17.35
CA PHE A 56 10.04 -5.38 16.02
C PHE A 56 8.76 -4.57 15.76
N GLU A 57 7.84 -4.53 16.72
CA GLU A 57 6.62 -3.73 16.62
C GLU A 57 6.94 -2.24 16.49
N THR A 58 7.86 -1.72 17.30
CA THR A 58 8.29 -0.32 17.25
C THR A 58 8.90 0.03 15.90
N ALA A 59 9.85 -0.79 15.42
CA ALA A 59 10.50 -0.57 14.13
C ALA A 59 9.51 -0.65 12.95
N THR A 60 8.55 -1.57 13.02
CA THR A 60 7.49 -1.69 12.01
C THR A 60 6.59 -0.45 11.99
N ARG A 61 6.18 0.02 13.16
CA ARG A 61 5.37 1.24 13.29
C ARG A 61 6.11 2.46 12.74
N GLU A 62 7.38 2.64 13.11
CA GLU A 62 8.22 3.73 12.61
C GLU A 62 8.34 3.67 11.09
N ARG A 63 8.58 2.48 10.54
CA ARG A 63 8.65 2.28 9.09
C ARG A 63 7.34 2.60 8.39
N LEU A 64 6.21 2.13 8.90
CA LEU A 64 4.88 2.45 8.36
C LEU A 64 4.59 3.95 8.46
N SER A 65 4.93 4.57 9.58
CA SER A 65 4.75 6.03 9.77
C SER A 65 5.58 6.85 8.80
N SER A 66 6.76 6.38 8.39
CA SER A 66 7.65 7.11 7.48
C SER A 66 7.09 7.29 6.05
N PHE A 67 6.06 6.55 5.69
CA PHE A 67 5.34 6.72 4.42
C PHE A 67 4.33 7.87 4.43
N LEU A 68 4.01 8.41 5.62
CA LEU A 68 3.04 9.48 5.78
C LEU A 68 3.73 10.80 6.13
N THR A 69 3.19 11.90 5.62
CA THR A 69 3.61 13.23 6.05
C THR A 69 3.14 13.51 7.49
N LYS A 70 3.76 14.49 8.14
CA LYS A 70 3.35 14.91 9.48
C LYS A 70 1.87 15.33 9.53
N GLU A 71 1.41 16.07 8.52
CA GLU A 71 0.01 16.48 8.41
C GLU A 71 -0.94 15.27 8.28
N GLN A 72 -0.57 14.27 7.46
CA GLN A 72 -1.35 13.04 7.31
C GLN A 72 -1.43 12.26 8.61
N LEU A 73 -0.33 12.17 9.36
CA LEU A 73 -0.29 11.49 10.68
C LEU A 73 -1.19 12.20 11.70
N GLU A 74 -1.16 13.53 11.75
CA GLU A 74 -1.98 14.32 12.67
C GLU A 74 -3.48 14.21 12.36
N ARG A 75 -3.83 14.21 11.07
CA ARG A 75 -5.23 14.16 10.61
C ARG A 75 -5.84 12.76 10.67
N LEU A 76 -5.11 11.75 10.20
CA LEU A 76 -5.62 10.38 10.11
C LEU A 76 -5.46 9.59 11.40
N ARG A 77 -4.38 9.84 12.16
CA ARG A 77 -4.02 9.07 13.35
C ARG A 77 -4.11 7.56 13.08
N PRO A 78 -3.33 7.05 12.12
CA PRO A 78 -3.49 5.69 11.63
C PRO A 78 -3.29 4.66 12.73
N GLU A 79 -4.06 3.59 12.66
CA GLU A 79 -3.86 2.41 13.50
C GLU A 79 -2.92 1.44 12.79
N TYR A 80 -1.97 0.89 13.55
CA TYR A 80 -0.94 0.00 13.03
C TYR A 80 -1.22 -1.43 13.47
N ALA A 81 -1.26 -2.35 12.51
CA ALA A 81 -1.43 -3.78 12.76
C ALA A 81 -0.20 -4.56 12.32
N LEU A 82 0.41 -5.25 13.26
CA LEU A 82 1.41 -6.26 13.00
C LEU A 82 0.78 -7.63 13.29
N ARG A 83 0.79 -8.51 12.29
CA ARG A 83 0.22 -9.87 12.41
C ARG A 83 1.23 -10.88 11.90
N VAL A 84 1.26 -12.03 12.53
CA VAL A 84 2.14 -13.15 12.16
C VAL A 84 1.27 -14.28 11.61
N GLY A 85 1.56 -14.73 10.39
CA GLY A 85 0.79 -15.79 9.77
C GLY A 85 0.87 -15.78 8.23
N ALA A 86 -0.11 -16.42 7.61
CA ALA A 86 -0.28 -16.34 6.15
C ALA A 86 -0.86 -14.97 5.78
N PRO A 87 -0.19 -14.16 4.94
CA PRO A 87 -0.59 -12.78 4.71
C PRO A 87 -2.05 -12.62 4.27
N ALA A 88 -2.54 -13.42 3.34
CA ALA A 88 -3.91 -13.31 2.86
C ALA A 88 -4.93 -13.60 3.97
N ASP A 89 -4.71 -14.65 4.76
CA ASP A 89 -5.61 -15.05 5.85
C ASP A 89 -5.66 -13.97 6.94
N GLU A 90 -4.50 -13.43 7.32
CA GLU A 90 -4.43 -12.39 8.34
C GLU A 90 -5.04 -11.05 7.88
N ILE A 91 -4.91 -10.69 6.60
CA ILE A 91 -5.56 -9.50 6.03
C ILE A 91 -7.09 -9.65 6.10
N VAL A 92 -7.62 -10.77 5.63
CA VAL A 92 -9.07 -11.04 5.62
C VAL A 92 -9.61 -11.06 7.04
N ARG A 93 -8.97 -11.81 7.94
CA ARG A 93 -9.35 -11.90 9.36
C ARG A 93 -9.34 -10.52 10.04
N TYR A 94 -8.34 -9.70 9.77
CA TYR A 94 -8.28 -8.36 10.35
C TYR A 94 -9.39 -7.46 9.80
N ALA A 95 -9.68 -7.56 8.50
CA ALA A 95 -10.77 -6.84 7.87
C ALA A 95 -12.14 -7.20 8.48
N GLU A 96 -12.37 -8.48 8.78
CA GLU A 96 -13.58 -8.96 9.47
C GLU A 96 -13.65 -8.42 10.92
N LEU A 97 -12.56 -8.55 11.68
CA LEU A 97 -12.50 -8.15 13.09
C LEU A 97 -12.70 -6.65 13.31
N CYS A 98 -12.28 -5.82 12.36
CA CYS A 98 -12.33 -4.36 12.45
C CYS A 98 -13.48 -3.75 11.62
N ASP A 99 -14.37 -4.56 11.06
CA ASP A 99 -15.46 -4.11 10.16
C ASP A 99 -14.93 -3.14 9.10
N VAL A 100 -13.89 -3.55 8.37
CA VAL A 100 -13.25 -2.74 7.34
C VAL A 100 -14.18 -2.59 6.14
N ASP A 101 -14.36 -1.34 5.68
CA ASP A 101 -15.23 -1.05 4.53
C ASP A 101 -14.50 -1.14 3.18
N LEU A 102 -13.17 -1.02 3.16
CA LEU A 102 -12.36 -1.06 1.95
C LEU A 102 -10.94 -1.56 2.24
N ILE A 103 -10.46 -2.52 1.45
CA ILE A 103 -9.05 -2.91 1.43
C ILE A 103 -8.40 -2.26 0.21
N VAL A 104 -7.24 -1.60 0.39
CA VAL A 104 -6.43 -1.04 -0.71
C VAL A 104 -5.06 -1.73 -0.68
N MET A 105 -4.72 -2.47 -1.73
CA MET A 105 -3.48 -3.25 -1.75
C MET A 105 -2.81 -3.28 -3.13
N GLY A 106 -1.52 -3.58 -3.13
CA GLY A 106 -0.76 -3.74 -4.37
C GLY A 106 -1.18 -4.99 -5.15
N THR A 107 -1.09 -4.94 -6.48
CA THR A 107 -1.37 -6.10 -7.34
C THR A 107 -0.32 -7.19 -7.22
N HIS A 108 0.92 -6.85 -6.83
CA HIS A 108 2.04 -7.78 -6.69
C HIS A 108 2.78 -7.46 -5.39
N GLY A 109 3.41 -8.47 -4.81
CA GLY A 109 4.32 -8.30 -3.70
C GLY A 109 5.79 -8.33 -4.15
N ARG A 110 6.69 -8.66 -3.22
CA ARG A 110 8.15 -8.71 -3.43
C ARG A 110 8.60 -9.62 -4.58
N SER A 111 7.83 -10.63 -4.94
CA SER A 111 8.20 -11.59 -6.00
C SER A 111 8.08 -11.05 -7.42
N GLY A 112 7.43 -9.89 -7.62
CA GLY A 112 7.40 -9.06 -8.84
C GLY A 112 7.53 -9.76 -10.19
N ILE A 113 6.86 -10.92 -10.40
CA ILE A 113 6.96 -11.66 -11.65
C ILE A 113 6.19 -10.90 -12.73
N ALA A 114 6.90 -10.32 -13.68
CA ALA A 114 6.39 -9.40 -14.70
C ALA A 114 5.28 -9.97 -15.60
N HIS A 115 5.06 -11.28 -15.58
CA HIS A 115 4.07 -11.96 -16.41
C HIS A 115 2.82 -12.44 -15.65
N VAL A 116 2.78 -12.27 -14.32
CA VAL A 116 1.61 -12.62 -13.50
C VAL A 116 0.73 -11.39 -13.35
N LEU A 117 -0.53 -11.48 -13.74
CA LEU A 117 -1.48 -10.38 -13.68
C LEU A 117 -1.81 -9.97 -12.24
N LEU A 118 -1.72 -10.90 -11.29
CA LEU A 118 -2.06 -10.70 -9.89
C LEU A 118 -1.18 -11.58 -9.00
N GLY A 119 -0.64 -11.03 -7.93
CA GLY A 119 0.15 -11.75 -6.94
C GLY A 119 -0.72 -12.69 -6.10
N SER A 120 -0.13 -13.76 -5.58
CA SER A 120 -0.85 -14.81 -4.84
C SER A 120 -1.65 -14.29 -3.64
N VAL A 121 -1.09 -13.34 -2.88
CA VAL A 121 -1.77 -12.72 -1.73
C VAL A 121 -2.97 -11.91 -2.20
N ALA A 122 -2.77 -11.05 -3.22
CA ALA A 122 -3.85 -10.22 -3.76
C ALA A 122 -4.98 -11.06 -4.36
N GLU A 123 -4.64 -12.14 -5.08
CA GLU A 123 -5.63 -13.07 -5.62
C GLU A 123 -6.47 -13.74 -4.52
N GLN A 124 -5.82 -14.23 -3.47
CA GLN A 124 -6.52 -14.85 -2.34
C GLN A 124 -7.43 -13.84 -1.62
N VAL A 125 -6.92 -12.64 -1.31
CA VAL A 125 -7.71 -11.59 -0.64
C VAL A 125 -8.92 -11.22 -1.46
N VAL A 126 -8.78 -10.95 -2.77
CA VAL A 126 -9.91 -10.60 -3.64
C VAL A 126 -10.99 -11.68 -3.65
N ARG A 127 -10.60 -12.95 -3.55
CA ARG A 127 -11.53 -14.08 -3.59
C ARG A 127 -12.42 -14.20 -2.35
N VAL A 128 -11.90 -13.82 -1.16
CA VAL A 128 -12.53 -14.11 0.14
C VAL A 128 -12.73 -12.90 1.04
N ALA A 129 -12.34 -11.70 0.59
CA ALA A 129 -12.48 -10.49 1.39
C ALA A 129 -13.94 -10.20 1.77
N PRO A 130 -14.19 -9.72 3.02
CA PRO A 130 -15.53 -9.39 3.48
C PRO A 130 -16.05 -8.06 2.92
N CYS A 131 -15.18 -7.28 2.27
CA CYS A 131 -15.46 -5.95 1.74
C CYS A 131 -14.82 -5.75 0.36
N PRO A 132 -15.14 -4.67 -0.36
CA PRO A 132 -14.46 -4.32 -1.61
C PRO A 132 -12.94 -4.22 -1.47
N VAL A 133 -12.24 -4.62 -2.53
CA VAL A 133 -10.78 -4.58 -2.62
C VAL A 133 -10.38 -3.72 -3.81
N LEU A 134 -9.61 -2.67 -3.55
CA LEU A 134 -8.99 -1.83 -4.57
C LEU A 134 -7.55 -2.30 -4.81
N LEU A 135 -7.29 -2.74 -6.04
CA LEU A 135 -5.96 -3.16 -6.46
C LEU A 135 -5.21 -2.02 -7.13
N VAL A 136 -4.06 -1.69 -6.59
CA VAL A 136 -3.19 -0.62 -7.07
C VAL A 136 -1.98 -1.23 -7.79
N ARG A 137 -1.70 -0.77 -8.99
CA ARG A 137 -0.47 -1.10 -9.73
C ARG A 137 0.59 -0.05 -9.44
N ALA A 138 1.83 -0.47 -9.31
CA ALA A 138 2.93 0.48 -9.33
C ALA A 138 2.89 1.28 -10.65
N PRO A 139 3.14 2.60 -10.62
CA PRO A 139 3.23 3.37 -11.84
C PRO A 139 4.33 2.75 -12.71
N LYS A 140 4.04 2.54 -14.00
CA LYS A 140 5.10 2.17 -14.95
C LYS A 140 6.14 3.28 -14.86
N ARG A 141 7.35 2.96 -14.40
CA ARG A 141 8.48 3.87 -14.55
C ARG A 141 8.49 4.27 -16.03
N ALA A 142 8.25 5.54 -16.31
CA ALA A 142 8.58 6.09 -17.61
C ALA A 142 10.04 5.70 -17.84
N ALA A 143 10.30 4.89 -18.87
CA ALA A 143 11.65 4.57 -19.25
C ALA A 143 12.39 5.88 -19.27
N ALA A 144 13.48 5.99 -18.49
CA ALA A 144 14.27 7.19 -18.40
C ALA A 144 14.66 7.57 -19.81
N THR A 145 13.98 8.54 -20.37
CA THR A 145 14.33 9.13 -21.66
C THR A 145 15.58 9.92 -21.39
N GLN A 146 16.72 9.28 -21.58
CA GLN A 146 17.98 9.96 -21.68
C GLN A 146 17.80 11.04 -22.77
N GLY A 147 17.86 12.30 -22.33
CA GLY A 147 18.25 13.44 -23.15
C GLY A 147 17.62 13.55 -24.56
N ALA A 148 16.34 13.82 -24.64
CA ALA A 148 15.83 14.52 -25.82
C ALA A 148 15.35 15.91 -25.37
N ALA A 149 16.20 16.90 -25.59
CA ALA A 149 15.83 18.30 -25.47
C ALA A 149 14.60 18.54 -26.37
N VAL A 150 13.47 18.85 -25.76
CA VAL A 150 12.28 19.27 -26.49
C VAL A 150 12.64 20.60 -27.20
N LYS A 151 12.92 20.54 -28.48
CA LYS A 151 12.98 21.72 -29.31
C LYS A 151 11.55 22.27 -29.41
N VAL A 152 11.29 23.34 -28.66
CA VAL A 152 10.09 24.16 -28.84
C VAL A 152 10.20 24.85 -30.21
N PRO A 153 9.27 24.61 -31.14
CA PRO A 153 9.29 25.33 -32.39
C PRO A 153 9.00 26.82 -32.14
N PRO A 154 9.66 27.74 -32.89
CA PRO A 154 9.42 29.18 -32.72
C PRO A 154 7.98 29.53 -33.05
N ALA A 155 7.37 30.36 -32.22
CA ALA A 155 6.04 30.90 -32.43
C ALA A 155 5.96 31.62 -33.76
N LYS A 156 5.08 31.17 -34.65
CA LYS A 156 4.74 31.93 -35.86
C LYS A 156 4.07 33.24 -35.45
N ARG A 157 4.76 34.35 -35.69
CA ARG A 157 4.14 35.68 -35.68
C ARG A 157 3.02 35.69 -36.71
N ILE A 158 1.79 35.84 -36.31
CA ILE A 158 0.69 36.19 -37.16
C ILE A 158 0.75 37.72 -37.30
N LEU A 159 1.26 38.17 -38.44
CA LEU A 159 1.09 39.54 -38.91
C LEU A 159 -0.20 39.55 -39.72
N GLY A 160 -1.10 40.41 -39.36
CA GLY A 160 -2.24 40.72 -40.18
C GLY A 160 -2.91 41.96 -39.74
#